data_3a5e5acd9be3313aca73463a6cac358b
#
_entry.id   3a5e5acd9be3313aca73463a6cac358b
#
_cell.length_a   1.000
_cell.length_b   1.000
_cell.length_c   1.000
_cell.angle_alpha   90.00
_cell.angle_beta   90.00
_cell.angle_gamma   90.00
#
_symmetry.space_group_name_H-M   'P 1'
#
loop_
_entity.id
_entity.type
_entity.pdbx_description
1 polymer ?
#
loop_
_entity_poly.entity_id
_entity_poly.type
_entity_poly.pdbx_seq_one_letter_code
_entity_poly.pdbx_strand_id
1 'polypeptide(L)'
;MQIVQNRRRFLTGLSALAGAGLARGRNAAAAEAAPETTVARFAAAPGICIAPQYVAEDLIRAEGFSDFGFVAAEAGIAQTEMLARGDIDFGIDFATALIIPVDTGAPIKVISGVHVGCYELFGRENIKSIADLKGRKVGVGGNLSSDPHIFVSAMATYIGLDPQRDIEWIVGEAKPAELFAEGKVDAFLAFPPEAQDLRTRKVGHVILDSSKDRPWSQYYCCMLAVNAAYAEKNPAATKRVIRAIIKSADICAAEPERVARLLVDGGHTEQYDYAVQSLRELPYSDWRDFDPEDTMRFFSLRLHEAGIVKSSPNEIIANGTDWRLFNEVKREMKT
;
A
#
# COMPACT_ATOMS: atom_id res chain seq x y z
N MET A 1 -33.24 -36.51 -72.53
CA MET A 1 -32.99 -35.07 -72.32
C MET A 1 -32.03 -34.93 -71.12
N GLN A 2 -30.72 -34.78 -71.41
CA GLN A 2 -29.65 -34.71 -70.42
C GLN A 2 -29.42 -33.24 -70.07
N ILE A 3 -29.55 -32.88 -68.81
CA ILE A 3 -29.24 -31.53 -68.28
C ILE A 3 -27.76 -31.57 -67.93
N VAL A 4 -26.93 -30.93 -68.75
CA VAL A 4 -25.51 -30.68 -68.41
C VAL A 4 -25.44 -29.45 -67.48
N GLN A 5 -25.23 -29.69 -66.19
CA GLN A 5 -24.95 -28.61 -65.28
C GLN A 5 -23.50 -28.11 -65.42
N ASN A 6 -23.37 -26.85 -65.74
CA ASN A 6 -22.12 -26.19 -66.06
C ASN A 6 -21.25 -25.97 -64.76
N ARG A 7 -20.17 -26.74 -64.68
CA ARG A 7 -19.21 -26.72 -63.51
C ARG A 7 -18.65 -25.33 -63.18
N ARG A 8 -18.70 -24.38 -64.07
CA ARG A 8 -18.21 -23.02 -63.86
C ARG A 8 -19.11 -22.16 -62.94
N ARG A 9 -20.42 -22.46 -62.85
CA ARG A 9 -21.32 -21.72 -61.95
C ARG A 9 -21.31 -22.21 -60.50
N PHE A 10 -20.82 -23.42 -60.25
CA PHE A 10 -20.69 -23.97 -58.89
C PHE A 10 -19.47 -23.40 -58.14
N LEU A 11 -18.39 -23.06 -58.87
CA LEU A 11 -17.17 -22.51 -58.25
C LEU A 11 -17.28 -21.02 -57.90
N THR A 12 -18.16 -20.25 -58.54
CA THR A 12 -18.39 -18.82 -58.20
C THR A 12 -19.31 -18.63 -57.01
N GLY A 13 -20.12 -19.63 -56.65
CA GLY A 13 -20.98 -19.57 -55.45
C GLY A 13 -20.27 -19.87 -54.13
N LEU A 14 -19.17 -20.66 -54.17
CA LEU A 14 -18.40 -20.99 -52.95
C LEU A 14 -17.41 -19.90 -52.53
N SER A 15 -16.97 -19.05 -53.46
CA SER A 15 -16.03 -17.96 -53.14
C SER A 15 -16.67 -16.77 -52.40
N ALA A 16 -17.99 -16.61 -52.52
CA ALA A 16 -18.71 -15.53 -51.82
C ALA A 16 -19.06 -15.86 -50.36
N LEU A 17 -19.09 -17.14 -49.97
CA LEU A 17 -19.37 -17.59 -48.61
C LEU A 17 -18.10 -17.71 -47.75
N ALA A 18 -16.92 -17.84 -48.35
CA ALA A 18 -15.66 -17.92 -47.63
C ALA A 18 -15.13 -16.52 -47.21
N GLY A 19 -15.60 -15.44 -47.84
CA GLY A 19 -15.23 -14.06 -47.50
C GLY A 19 -16.00 -13.47 -46.32
N ALA A 20 -17.18 -14.01 -46.00
CA ALA A 20 -18.02 -13.50 -44.88
C ALA A 20 -17.75 -14.19 -43.55
N GLY A 21 -16.97 -15.27 -43.51
CA GLY A 21 -16.66 -16.06 -42.31
C GLY A 21 -15.39 -15.65 -41.56
N LEU A 22 -14.50 -14.85 -42.18
CA LEU A 22 -13.22 -14.44 -41.58
C LEU A 22 -13.26 -13.03 -40.94
N ALA A 23 -14.40 -12.34 -40.96
CA ALA A 23 -14.60 -11.08 -40.30
C ALA A 23 -15.23 -11.21 -38.88
N ARG A 24 -15.35 -12.46 -38.37
CA ARG A 24 -15.79 -12.70 -37.01
C ARG A 24 -14.60 -12.77 -36.06
N GLY A 25 -14.44 -11.71 -35.28
CA GLY A 25 -13.80 -11.79 -33.97
C GLY A 25 -12.31 -11.52 -33.92
N ARG A 26 -11.83 -10.44 -34.48
CA ARG A 26 -10.92 -9.63 -33.63
C ARG A 26 -11.86 -8.82 -32.76
N ASN A 27 -12.13 -9.30 -31.54
CA ASN A 27 -12.48 -8.39 -30.45
C ASN A 27 -11.34 -7.39 -30.41
N ALA A 28 -11.50 -6.26 -31.08
CA ALA A 28 -10.70 -5.09 -30.79
C ALA A 28 -11.04 -4.82 -29.30
N ALA A 29 -10.14 -5.20 -28.39
CA ALA A 29 -10.19 -4.68 -27.05
C ALA A 29 -10.37 -3.18 -27.25
N ALA A 30 -11.49 -2.63 -26.80
CA ALA A 30 -11.76 -1.21 -26.93
C ALA A 30 -10.51 -0.52 -26.35
N ALA A 31 -9.85 0.30 -27.18
CA ALA A 31 -8.67 1.00 -26.73
C ALA A 31 -9.03 1.73 -25.43
N GLU A 32 -8.27 1.50 -24.38
CA GLU A 32 -8.51 2.13 -23.11
C GLU A 32 -8.53 3.66 -23.33
N ALA A 33 -9.51 4.35 -22.72
CA ALA A 33 -9.62 5.78 -22.85
C ALA A 33 -8.30 6.47 -22.42
N ALA A 34 -7.90 7.51 -23.14
CA ALA A 34 -6.75 8.32 -22.73
C ALA A 34 -7.00 8.89 -21.33
N PRO A 35 -5.94 9.07 -20.50
CA PRO A 35 -6.12 9.67 -19.18
C PRO A 35 -6.62 11.11 -19.34
N GLU A 36 -7.49 11.56 -18.45
CA GLU A 36 -8.06 12.90 -18.43
C GLU A 36 -7.02 13.98 -18.10
N THR A 37 -5.92 13.57 -17.47
CA THR A 37 -4.78 14.42 -17.11
C THR A 37 -3.49 13.65 -17.29
N THR A 38 -2.39 14.38 -17.53
CA THR A 38 -1.03 13.84 -17.60
C THR A 38 -0.22 14.13 -16.34
N VAL A 39 -0.86 14.68 -15.31
CA VAL A 39 -0.24 15.05 -14.04
C VAL A 39 -0.50 13.96 -13.00
N ALA A 40 0.55 13.53 -12.29
CA ALA A 40 0.44 12.68 -11.09
C ALA A 40 1.57 13.03 -10.12
N ARG A 41 1.21 13.50 -8.92
CA ARG A 41 2.14 13.94 -7.89
C ARG A 41 2.05 13.03 -6.67
N PHE A 42 3.22 12.61 -6.17
CA PHE A 42 3.37 11.82 -4.93
C PHE A 42 4.19 12.61 -3.90
N ALA A 43 4.11 12.25 -2.63
CA ALA A 43 5.03 12.80 -1.64
C ALA A 43 6.41 12.15 -1.76
N ALA A 44 7.47 12.97 -1.62
CA ALA A 44 8.81 12.47 -1.39
C ALA A 44 8.94 12.07 0.09
N ALA A 45 9.07 10.79 0.38
CA ALA A 45 9.24 10.28 1.72
C ALA A 45 10.32 9.17 1.75
N PRO A 46 11.17 9.11 2.78
CA PRO A 46 12.10 8.00 2.93
C PRO A 46 11.32 6.73 3.29
N GLY A 47 11.79 5.57 2.85
CA GLY A 47 11.22 4.30 3.28
C GLY A 47 11.30 3.21 2.22
N ILE A 48 11.60 1.99 2.68
CA ILE A 48 11.69 0.81 1.80
C ILE A 48 10.29 0.24 1.53
N CYS A 49 9.37 0.30 2.49
CA CYS A 49 8.02 -0.25 2.33
C CYS A 49 7.20 0.47 1.23
N ILE A 50 7.51 1.73 0.95
CA ILE A 50 6.89 2.50 -0.14
C ILE A 50 7.68 2.43 -1.46
N ALA A 51 8.65 1.53 -1.61
CA ALA A 51 9.43 1.34 -2.83
C ALA A 51 8.58 1.29 -4.11
N PRO A 52 7.37 0.69 -4.13
CA PRO A 52 6.55 0.68 -5.32
C PRO A 52 6.28 2.06 -5.94
N GLN A 53 6.18 3.15 -5.16
CA GLN A 53 5.98 4.49 -5.74
C GLN A 53 7.19 5.00 -6.51
N TYR A 54 8.42 4.65 -6.09
CA TYR A 54 9.65 5.05 -6.77
C TYR A 54 9.93 4.20 -8.01
N VAL A 55 9.65 2.89 -7.90
CA VAL A 55 9.74 1.96 -9.05
C VAL A 55 8.70 2.29 -10.12
N ALA A 56 7.55 2.89 -9.73
CA ALA A 56 6.45 3.19 -10.63
C ALA A 56 6.73 4.31 -11.62
N GLU A 57 7.78 5.12 -11.47
CA GLU A 57 8.01 6.30 -12.30
C GLU A 57 7.95 6.00 -13.81
N ASP A 58 8.75 5.06 -14.27
CA ASP A 58 8.77 4.69 -15.70
C ASP A 58 7.44 4.09 -16.16
N LEU A 59 6.78 3.32 -15.30
CA LEU A 59 5.48 2.74 -15.60
C LEU A 59 4.38 3.80 -15.69
N ILE A 60 4.38 4.77 -14.80
CA ILE A 60 3.43 5.89 -14.80
C ILE A 60 3.64 6.74 -16.06
N ARG A 61 4.91 7.03 -16.43
CA ARG A 61 5.22 7.73 -17.68
C ARG A 61 4.73 6.94 -18.92
N ALA A 62 4.93 5.62 -18.93
CA ALA A 62 4.43 4.74 -19.99
C ALA A 62 2.90 4.67 -20.07
N GLU A 63 2.20 4.89 -18.97
CA GLU A 63 0.73 4.99 -18.92
C GLU A 63 0.20 6.36 -19.40
N GLY A 64 1.09 7.30 -19.79
CA GLY A 64 0.73 8.57 -20.42
C GLY A 64 0.89 9.82 -19.54
N PHE A 65 1.55 9.72 -18.40
CA PHE A 65 1.80 10.85 -17.50
C PHE A 65 3.13 11.52 -17.86
N SER A 66 3.07 12.68 -18.51
CA SER A 66 4.26 13.48 -18.85
C SER A 66 4.75 14.35 -17.69
N ASP A 67 3.86 14.70 -16.76
CA ASP A 67 4.14 15.51 -15.58
C ASP A 67 3.96 14.65 -14.32
N PHE A 68 4.90 13.71 -14.12
CA PHE A 68 5.01 12.88 -12.93
C PHE A 68 6.16 13.39 -12.07
N GLY A 69 5.94 13.47 -10.75
CA GLY A 69 7.00 13.88 -9.84
C GLY A 69 6.67 13.70 -8.35
N PHE A 70 7.72 13.92 -7.55
CA PHE A 70 7.63 13.87 -6.10
C PHE A 70 7.68 15.28 -5.51
N VAL A 71 6.76 15.58 -4.61
CA VAL A 71 6.67 16.84 -3.86
C VAL A 71 7.30 16.63 -2.49
N ALA A 72 8.27 17.45 -2.15
CA ALA A 72 8.86 17.43 -0.81
C ALA A 72 7.83 17.82 0.24
N ALA A 73 7.75 17.05 1.33
CA ALA A 73 6.90 17.40 2.45
C ALA A 73 7.51 18.59 3.22
N GLU A 74 6.66 19.54 3.60
CA GLU A 74 7.05 20.56 4.56
C GLU A 74 7.24 19.94 5.95
N ALA A 75 8.17 20.48 6.73
CA ALA A 75 8.45 19.96 8.07
C ALA A 75 7.18 19.98 8.93
N GLY A 76 6.83 18.82 9.48
CA GLY A 76 5.67 18.65 10.36
C GLY A 76 4.33 18.47 9.64
N ILE A 77 4.31 18.44 8.30
CA ILE A 77 3.09 18.17 7.51
C ILE A 77 3.07 16.69 7.12
N ALA A 78 2.01 15.99 7.55
CA ALA A 78 1.82 14.59 7.19
C ALA A 78 1.45 14.43 5.70
N GLN A 79 1.88 13.33 5.07
CA GLN A 79 1.52 13.00 3.68
C GLN A 79 0.01 13.03 3.45
N THR A 80 -0.77 12.52 4.42
CA THR A 80 -2.23 12.52 4.35
C THR A 80 -2.83 13.92 4.35
N GLU A 81 -2.19 14.89 5.00
CA GLU A 81 -2.60 16.29 4.96
C GLU A 81 -2.29 16.92 3.60
N MET A 82 -1.11 16.67 3.03
CA MET A 82 -0.77 17.10 1.66
C MET A 82 -1.77 16.54 0.65
N LEU A 83 -2.15 15.28 0.81
CA LEU A 83 -3.13 14.61 -0.05
C LEU A 83 -4.51 15.26 0.08
N ALA A 84 -4.96 15.58 1.31
CA ALA A 84 -6.24 16.23 1.56
C ALA A 84 -6.30 17.65 0.97
N ARG A 85 -5.21 18.40 1.03
CA ARG A 85 -5.10 19.75 0.43
C ARG A 85 -5.01 19.75 -1.10
N GLY A 86 -4.60 18.61 -1.70
CA GLY A 86 -4.33 18.49 -3.12
C GLY A 86 -2.93 19.02 -3.52
N ASP A 87 -2.00 19.12 -2.56
CA ASP A 87 -0.59 19.40 -2.81
C ASP A 87 0.05 18.24 -3.56
N ILE A 88 -0.41 17.01 -3.27
CA ILE A 88 -0.16 15.78 -4.00
C ILE A 88 -1.48 15.14 -4.44
N ASP A 89 -1.40 14.27 -5.46
CA ASP A 89 -2.57 13.60 -6.01
C ASP A 89 -2.74 12.19 -5.43
N PHE A 90 -1.61 11.50 -5.17
CA PHE A 90 -1.55 10.13 -4.66
C PHE A 90 -0.53 10.01 -3.53
N GLY A 91 -0.72 9.00 -2.67
CA GLY A 91 0.24 8.64 -1.64
C GLY A 91 0.10 7.19 -1.23
N ILE A 92 1.24 6.52 -0.96
CA ILE A 92 1.25 5.21 -0.31
C ILE A 92 1.51 5.45 1.17
N ASP A 93 0.59 4.99 2.01
CA ASP A 93 0.70 5.16 3.46
C ASP A 93 0.19 3.92 4.19
N PHE A 94 0.42 3.87 5.51
CA PHE A 94 -0.08 2.80 6.34
C PHE A 94 -1.60 2.78 6.40
N ALA A 95 -2.19 1.58 6.36
CA ALA A 95 -3.65 1.41 6.42
C ALA A 95 -4.26 2.14 7.64
N THR A 96 -3.58 2.08 8.78
CA THR A 96 -4.01 2.73 10.02
C THR A 96 -3.92 4.26 9.94
N ALA A 97 -2.88 4.80 9.33
CA ALA A 97 -2.68 6.23 9.15
C ALA A 97 -3.75 6.85 8.23
N LEU A 98 -4.23 6.09 7.24
CA LEU A 98 -5.27 6.53 6.31
C LEU A 98 -6.66 6.58 6.95
N ILE A 99 -6.92 5.80 8.00
CA ILE A 99 -8.22 5.76 8.68
C ILE A 99 -8.51 7.07 9.44
N ILE A 100 -7.51 7.63 10.11
CA ILE A 100 -7.70 8.84 10.94
C ILE A 100 -8.19 10.06 10.13
N PRO A 101 -7.56 10.43 9.00
CA PRO A 101 -8.06 11.54 8.19
C PRO A 101 -9.45 11.26 7.60
N VAL A 102 -9.78 10.01 7.27
CA VAL A 102 -11.14 9.65 6.84
C VAL A 102 -12.15 9.87 7.96
N ASP A 103 -11.85 9.47 9.20
CA ASP A 103 -12.69 9.71 10.38
C ASP A 103 -12.99 11.20 10.61
N THR A 104 -12.03 12.06 10.29
CA THR A 104 -12.18 13.52 10.41
C THR A 104 -12.75 14.20 9.17
N GLY A 105 -13.13 13.44 8.15
CA GLY A 105 -13.77 13.95 6.93
C GLY A 105 -12.80 14.53 5.89
N ALA A 106 -11.52 14.15 5.92
CA ALA A 106 -10.56 14.59 4.92
C ALA A 106 -10.99 14.09 3.51
N PRO A 107 -10.83 14.92 2.46
CA PRO A 107 -11.24 14.59 1.10
C PRO A 107 -10.24 13.65 0.40
N ILE A 108 -10.05 12.46 0.96
CA ILE A 108 -9.19 11.40 0.42
C ILE A 108 -9.98 10.11 0.22
N LYS A 109 -9.50 9.25 -0.68
CA LYS A 109 -10.01 7.89 -0.87
C LYS A 109 -8.87 6.88 -0.86
N VAL A 110 -9.01 5.81 -0.10
CA VAL A 110 -8.16 4.63 -0.21
C VAL A 110 -8.64 3.79 -1.39
N ILE A 111 -7.77 3.49 -2.35
CA ILE A 111 -8.17 2.96 -3.66
C ILE A 111 -7.53 1.62 -4.02
N SER A 112 -6.45 1.20 -3.35
CA SER A 112 -5.89 -0.16 -3.48
C SER A 112 -5.04 -0.53 -2.27
N GLY A 113 -4.87 -1.85 -2.04
CA GLY A 113 -3.75 -2.36 -1.25
C GLY A 113 -2.47 -2.35 -2.07
N VAL A 114 -1.31 -2.34 -1.42
CA VAL A 114 0.00 -2.39 -2.06
C VAL A 114 0.78 -3.61 -1.59
N HIS A 115 0.97 -3.79 -0.30
CA HIS A 115 1.57 -4.99 0.29
C HIS A 115 1.12 -5.22 1.72
N VAL A 116 1.22 -6.46 2.18
CA VAL A 116 1.01 -6.86 3.59
C VAL A 116 2.30 -6.78 4.37
N GLY A 117 2.20 -6.63 5.68
CA GLY A 117 3.31 -6.71 6.65
C GLY A 117 4.47 -5.77 6.32
N CYS A 118 5.03 -5.10 7.28
CA CYS A 118 6.30 -4.38 7.13
C CYS A 118 6.85 -3.92 8.47
N TYR A 119 6.22 -4.30 9.56
CA TYR A 119 6.66 -3.87 10.87
C TYR A 119 6.86 -5.05 11.81
N GLU A 120 7.82 -4.88 12.69
CA GLU A 120 8.18 -5.83 13.72
C GLU A 120 8.07 -5.15 15.09
N LEU A 121 7.31 -5.74 16.00
CA LEU A 121 7.27 -5.28 17.40
C LEU A 121 8.44 -5.92 18.14
N PHE A 122 9.36 -5.08 18.60
CA PHE A 122 10.52 -5.49 19.40
C PHE A 122 10.22 -5.39 20.89
N GLY A 123 10.67 -6.37 21.63
CA GLY A 123 10.60 -6.41 23.10
C GLY A 123 11.94 -6.73 23.73
N ARG A 124 12.11 -6.27 24.97
CA ARG A 124 13.20 -6.70 25.83
C ARG A 124 12.97 -8.13 26.30
N GLU A 125 13.99 -8.73 26.93
CA GLU A 125 14.00 -10.14 27.33
C GLU A 125 12.77 -10.59 28.10
N ASN A 126 12.17 -9.72 28.92
CA ASN A 126 10.98 -9.98 29.72
C ASN A 126 9.64 -9.75 28.99
N ILE A 127 9.66 -9.27 27.74
CA ILE A 127 8.46 -9.06 26.92
C ILE A 127 8.41 -10.15 25.85
N LYS A 128 7.44 -11.06 25.95
CA LYS A 128 7.34 -12.23 25.03
C LYS A 128 6.12 -12.16 24.12
N SER A 129 5.17 -11.28 24.44
CA SER A 129 3.92 -11.14 23.73
C SER A 129 3.37 -9.71 23.89
N ILE A 130 2.35 -9.37 23.10
CA ILE A 130 1.63 -8.09 23.23
C ILE A 130 1.03 -7.97 24.65
N ALA A 131 0.60 -9.06 25.28
CA ALA A 131 0.02 -9.04 26.62
C ALA A 131 1.02 -8.55 27.69
N ASP A 132 2.31 -8.77 27.48
CA ASP A 132 3.36 -8.33 28.41
C ASP A 132 3.62 -6.82 28.34
N LEU A 133 2.99 -6.10 27.38
CA LEU A 133 3.07 -4.63 27.32
C LEU A 133 2.30 -3.94 28.44
N LYS A 134 1.44 -4.65 29.17
CA LYS A 134 0.69 -4.08 30.30
C LYS A 134 1.62 -3.53 31.37
N GLY A 135 1.49 -2.22 31.65
CA GLY A 135 2.34 -1.47 32.59
C GLY A 135 3.77 -1.26 32.12
N ARG A 136 4.02 -1.38 30.79
CA ARG A 136 5.36 -1.22 30.20
C ARG A 136 5.49 0.06 29.41
N LYS A 137 6.75 0.50 29.25
CA LYS A 137 7.12 1.66 28.45
C LYS A 137 7.27 1.27 26.99
N VAL A 138 6.43 1.85 26.13
CA VAL A 138 6.48 1.64 24.68
C VAL A 138 6.91 2.95 24.01
N GLY A 139 8.02 2.88 23.27
CA GLY A 139 8.53 4.02 22.50
C GLY A 139 7.78 4.16 21.17
N VAL A 140 7.26 5.36 20.87
CA VAL A 140 6.52 5.60 19.63
C VAL A 140 7.07 6.77 18.80
N GLY A 141 8.00 7.54 19.36
CA GLY A 141 8.52 8.75 18.69
C GLY A 141 7.44 9.83 18.48
N GLY A 142 7.85 11.03 18.14
CA GLY A 142 6.92 12.12 17.79
C GLY A 142 5.82 12.33 18.84
N ASN A 143 4.60 11.92 18.50
CA ASN A 143 3.41 12.12 19.32
C ASN A 143 2.49 10.87 19.32
N LEU A 144 1.38 10.96 20.09
CA LEU A 144 0.38 9.89 20.22
C LEU A 144 -0.52 9.70 18.96
N SER A 145 -0.21 10.38 17.87
CA SER A 145 -0.86 10.15 16.57
C SER A 145 0.10 9.57 15.55
N SER A 146 1.32 9.19 15.98
CA SER A 146 2.31 8.55 15.10
C SER A 146 1.90 7.11 14.74
N ASP A 147 2.36 6.63 13.60
CA ASP A 147 2.03 5.27 13.12
C ASP A 147 2.38 4.17 14.12
N PRO A 148 3.56 4.18 14.80
CA PRO A 148 3.86 3.19 15.82
C PRO A 148 2.85 3.17 16.97
N HIS A 149 2.38 4.35 17.43
CA HIS A 149 1.36 4.43 18.47
C HIS A 149 0.04 3.82 17.99
N ILE A 150 -0.40 4.15 16.79
CA ILE A 150 -1.68 3.70 16.23
C ILE A 150 -1.67 2.18 16.04
N PHE A 151 -0.59 1.63 15.46
CA PHE A 151 -0.45 0.19 15.25
C PHE A 151 -0.40 -0.59 16.56
N VAL A 152 0.43 -0.18 17.53
CA VAL A 152 0.52 -0.88 18.81
C VAL A 152 -0.78 -0.75 19.60
N SER A 153 -1.49 0.38 19.49
CA SER A 153 -2.83 0.53 20.07
C SER A 153 -3.83 -0.46 19.47
N ALA A 154 -3.82 -0.65 18.15
CA ALA A 154 -4.65 -1.66 17.49
C ALA A 154 -4.31 -3.09 17.95
N MET A 155 -3.00 -3.38 18.11
CA MET A 155 -2.54 -4.68 18.62
C MET A 155 -2.98 -4.92 20.07
N ALA A 156 -2.81 -3.93 20.95
CA ALA A 156 -3.21 -3.99 22.33
C ALA A 156 -4.72 -4.21 22.48
N THR A 157 -5.52 -3.44 21.74
CA THR A 157 -6.98 -3.55 21.73
C THR A 157 -7.44 -4.91 21.22
N TYR A 158 -6.78 -5.47 20.20
CA TYR A 158 -7.11 -6.80 19.66
C TYR A 158 -7.05 -7.91 20.71
N ILE A 159 -6.13 -7.81 21.67
CA ILE A 159 -6.00 -8.79 22.77
C ILE A 159 -6.70 -8.37 24.06
N GLY A 160 -7.46 -7.28 24.03
CA GLY A 160 -8.25 -6.81 25.17
C GLY A 160 -7.50 -5.91 26.17
N LEU A 161 -6.33 -5.39 25.83
CA LEU A 161 -5.70 -4.31 26.59
C LEU A 161 -6.31 -2.97 26.22
N ASP A 162 -6.39 -2.06 27.20
CA ASP A 162 -6.73 -0.65 26.98
C ASP A 162 -5.42 0.13 26.71
N PRO A 163 -5.15 0.55 25.45
CA PRO A 163 -3.89 1.20 25.13
C PRO A 163 -3.71 2.55 25.85
N GLN A 164 -4.79 3.19 26.31
CA GLN A 164 -4.71 4.46 27.01
C GLN A 164 -4.39 4.30 28.51
N ARG A 165 -4.67 3.14 29.08
CA ARG A 165 -4.51 2.87 30.52
C ARG A 165 -3.43 1.84 30.83
N ASP A 166 -3.29 0.84 29.94
CA ASP A 166 -2.44 -0.31 30.20
C ASP A 166 -1.02 -0.14 29.67
N ILE A 167 -0.74 0.89 28.84
CA ILE A 167 0.58 1.13 28.24
C ILE A 167 1.09 2.52 28.62
N GLU A 168 2.36 2.60 29.06
CA GLU A 168 3.07 3.86 29.27
C GLU A 168 3.76 4.28 27.95
N TRP A 169 3.17 5.25 27.24
CA TRP A 169 3.71 5.73 25.99
C TRP A 169 4.86 6.72 26.19
N ILE A 170 6.00 6.44 25.60
CA ILE A 170 7.16 7.34 25.57
C ILE A 170 7.20 8.03 24.21
N VAL A 171 6.91 9.34 24.26
CA VAL A 171 6.86 10.23 23.10
C VAL A 171 8.02 11.22 23.13
N GLY A 172 8.33 11.87 22.02
CA GLY A 172 9.33 12.91 21.92
C GLY A 172 10.19 12.80 20.66
N GLU A 173 11.20 13.67 20.56
CA GLU A 173 12.08 13.76 19.39
C GLU A 173 13.11 12.60 19.29
N ALA A 174 13.39 11.92 20.41
CA ALA A 174 14.33 10.82 20.43
C ALA A 174 13.78 9.63 19.64
N LYS A 175 14.63 9.01 18.82
CA LYS A 175 14.26 7.83 18.02
C LYS A 175 13.94 6.64 18.94
N PRO A 176 12.79 5.98 18.77
CA PRO A 176 12.41 4.83 19.58
C PRO A 176 13.44 3.71 19.63
N ALA A 177 14.11 3.43 18.50
CA ALA A 177 15.17 2.42 18.43
C ALA A 177 16.37 2.75 19.33
N GLU A 178 16.76 4.02 19.43
CA GLU A 178 17.83 4.48 20.32
C GLU A 178 17.41 4.33 21.79
N LEU A 179 16.20 4.79 22.15
CA LEU A 179 15.64 4.62 23.49
C LEU A 179 15.56 3.14 23.89
N PHE A 180 15.19 2.27 22.95
CA PHE A 180 15.13 0.84 23.17
C PHE A 180 16.53 0.24 23.36
N ALA A 181 17.50 0.60 22.54
CA ALA A 181 18.88 0.15 22.69
C ALA A 181 19.50 0.56 24.03
N GLU A 182 19.19 1.78 24.50
CA GLU A 182 19.65 2.31 25.79
C GLU A 182 18.85 1.78 27.01
N GLY A 183 17.77 1.05 26.81
CA GLY A 183 16.97 0.51 27.89
C GLY A 183 15.98 1.47 28.54
N LYS A 184 15.67 2.55 27.86
CA LYS A 184 14.72 3.56 28.33
C LYS A 184 13.26 3.20 28.05
N VAL A 185 13.02 2.29 27.07
CA VAL A 185 11.73 1.71 26.76
C VAL A 185 11.82 0.18 26.73
N ASP A 186 10.70 -0.49 27.03
CA ASP A 186 10.60 -1.95 27.11
C ASP A 186 10.29 -2.58 25.75
N ALA A 187 9.58 -1.85 24.89
CA ALA A 187 9.20 -2.28 23.56
C ALA A 187 9.07 -1.08 22.60
N PHE A 188 9.10 -1.33 21.30
CA PHE A 188 8.76 -0.37 20.26
C PHE A 188 8.50 -1.08 18.95
N LEU A 189 7.80 -0.40 18.02
CA LEU A 189 7.51 -0.90 16.68
C LEU A 189 8.56 -0.38 15.70
N ALA A 190 9.27 -1.31 15.06
CA ALA A 190 10.30 -1.02 14.07
C ALA A 190 9.77 -1.22 12.64
N PHE A 191 10.23 -0.38 11.73
CA PHE A 191 9.99 -0.46 10.29
C PHE A 191 11.30 -0.73 9.54
N PRO A 192 11.26 -1.22 8.29
CA PRO A 192 12.46 -1.35 7.47
C PRO A 192 13.10 0.03 7.17
N PRO A 193 14.41 0.19 7.26
CA PRO A 193 15.43 -0.85 7.54
C PRO A 193 15.80 -1.01 9.02
N GLU A 194 15.13 -0.36 9.94
CA GLU A 194 15.46 -0.33 11.36
C GLU A 194 15.36 -1.72 12.02
N ALA A 195 14.35 -2.51 11.64
CA ALA A 195 14.20 -3.88 12.12
C ALA A 195 15.41 -4.76 11.73
N GLN A 196 15.91 -4.62 10.50
CA GLN A 196 17.08 -5.36 10.02
C GLN A 196 18.37 -4.99 10.77
N ASP A 197 18.56 -3.70 11.08
CA ASP A 197 19.69 -3.22 11.89
C ASP A 197 19.66 -3.83 13.30
N LEU A 198 18.54 -3.77 13.98
CA LEU A 198 18.38 -4.29 15.34
C LEU A 198 18.59 -5.81 15.41
N ARG A 199 18.05 -6.56 14.46
CA ARG A 199 18.27 -8.01 14.36
C ARG A 199 19.76 -8.32 14.15
N THR A 200 20.44 -7.58 13.28
CA THR A 200 21.87 -7.73 13.00
C THR A 200 22.71 -7.46 14.26
N ARG A 201 22.36 -6.41 14.99
CA ARG A 201 23.03 -6.01 16.24
C ARG A 201 22.61 -6.82 17.45
N LYS A 202 21.61 -7.70 17.31
CA LYS A 202 21.01 -8.51 18.39
C LYS A 202 20.51 -7.66 19.57
N VAL A 203 19.85 -6.56 19.25
CA VAL A 203 19.26 -5.65 20.23
C VAL A 203 17.78 -6.04 20.42
N GLY A 204 17.46 -6.60 21.59
CA GLY A 204 16.14 -7.13 21.88
C GLY A 204 15.77 -8.37 21.06
N HIS A 205 14.49 -8.63 20.89
CA HIS A 205 13.96 -9.70 20.04
C HIS A 205 12.58 -9.30 19.47
N VAL A 206 12.22 -9.90 18.36
CA VAL A 206 10.91 -9.71 17.72
C VAL A 206 9.87 -10.51 18.50
N ILE A 207 8.83 -9.86 18.98
CA ILE A 207 7.68 -10.48 19.65
C ILE A 207 6.46 -10.57 18.74
N LEU A 208 6.46 -9.85 17.63
CA LEU A 208 5.47 -9.95 16.56
C LEU A 208 6.09 -9.45 15.25
N ASP A 209 5.92 -10.24 14.19
CA ASP A 209 6.27 -9.90 12.81
C ASP A 209 4.97 -9.83 12.00
N SER A 210 4.59 -8.65 11.56
CA SER A 210 3.33 -8.43 10.85
C SER A 210 3.27 -9.09 9.46
N SER A 211 4.40 -9.53 8.92
CA SER A 211 4.44 -10.28 7.66
C SER A 211 4.18 -11.78 7.84
N LYS A 212 4.26 -12.29 9.08
CA LYS A 212 4.19 -13.73 9.39
C LYS A 212 3.08 -14.07 10.39
N ASP A 213 2.91 -13.21 11.41
CA ASP A 213 2.05 -13.53 12.55
C ASP A 213 0.59 -13.14 12.29
N ARG A 214 -0.32 -14.09 12.50
CA ARG A 214 -1.76 -13.84 12.42
C ARG A 214 -2.27 -13.08 13.64
N PRO A 215 -3.28 -12.21 13.48
CA PRO A 215 -4.00 -11.95 12.22
C PRO A 215 -3.30 -10.93 11.30
N TRP A 216 -2.23 -10.27 11.74
CA TRP A 216 -1.58 -9.11 11.10
C TRP A 216 -1.10 -9.40 9.68
N SER A 217 -0.58 -10.61 9.44
CA SER A 217 -0.13 -11.06 8.13
C SER A 217 -1.27 -11.31 7.11
N GLN A 218 -2.52 -11.04 7.48
CA GLN A 218 -3.69 -11.18 6.61
C GLN A 218 -4.21 -9.83 6.11
N TYR A 219 -3.58 -8.72 6.51
CA TYR A 219 -4.03 -7.37 6.20
C TYR A 219 -2.91 -6.55 5.55
N TYR A 220 -3.30 -5.66 4.64
CA TYR A 220 -2.35 -4.72 4.07
C TYR A 220 -1.71 -3.84 5.14
N CYS A 221 -0.39 -3.70 5.06
CA CYS A 221 0.33 -2.68 5.79
C CYS A 221 0.20 -1.34 5.07
N CYS A 222 0.63 -1.31 3.80
CA CYS A 222 0.60 -0.12 2.97
C CYS A 222 -0.51 -0.18 1.92
N MET A 223 -1.19 0.94 1.76
CA MET A 223 -2.29 1.12 0.82
C MET A 223 -2.10 2.41 0.02
N LEU A 224 -2.61 2.43 -1.20
CA LEU A 224 -2.61 3.63 -2.05
C LEU A 224 -3.86 4.45 -1.77
N ALA A 225 -3.67 5.73 -1.51
CA ALA A 225 -4.72 6.71 -1.39
C ALA A 225 -4.61 7.78 -2.47
N VAL A 226 -5.71 8.46 -2.75
CA VAL A 226 -5.85 9.51 -3.76
C VAL A 226 -6.64 10.68 -3.20
N ASN A 227 -6.34 11.91 -3.66
CA ASN A 227 -7.20 13.05 -3.42
C ASN A 227 -8.58 12.80 -4.06
N ALA A 228 -9.66 12.96 -3.30
CA ALA A 228 -11.01 12.59 -3.74
C ALA A 228 -11.45 13.37 -5.00
N ALA A 229 -11.14 14.66 -5.07
CA ALA A 229 -11.49 15.48 -6.24
C ALA A 229 -10.68 15.11 -7.48
N TYR A 230 -9.42 14.65 -7.31
CA TYR A 230 -8.63 14.12 -8.41
C TYR A 230 -9.25 12.85 -8.97
N ALA A 231 -9.58 11.88 -8.10
CA ALA A 231 -10.17 10.61 -8.52
C ALA A 231 -11.52 10.78 -9.21
N GLU A 232 -12.35 11.70 -8.73
CA GLU A 232 -13.66 12.00 -9.33
C GLU A 232 -13.52 12.60 -10.74
N LYS A 233 -12.57 13.51 -10.92
CA LYS A 233 -12.35 14.20 -12.20
C LYS A 233 -11.58 13.34 -13.22
N ASN A 234 -10.74 12.41 -12.75
CA ASN A 234 -9.75 11.72 -13.55
C ASN A 234 -9.79 10.19 -13.31
N PRO A 235 -10.92 9.50 -13.54
CA PRO A 235 -11.03 8.07 -13.24
C PRO A 235 -10.12 7.19 -14.11
N ALA A 236 -9.92 7.50 -15.41
CA ALA A 236 -9.01 6.73 -16.26
C ALA A 236 -7.55 6.94 -15.85
N ALA A 237 -7.15 8.16 -15.50
CA ALA A 237 -5.84 8.46 -14.95
C ALA A 237 -5.62 7.72 -13.61
N THR A 238 -6.60 7.75 -12.69
CA THR A 238 -6.54 7.04 -11.41
C THR A 238 -6.34 5.53 -11.59
N LYS A 239 -7.09 4.91 -12.50
CA LYS A 239 -6.94 3.48 -12.83
C LYS A 239 -5.54 3.14 -13.34
N ARG A 240 -4.95 3.98 -14.19
CA ARG A 240 -3.61 3.80 -14.73
C ARG A 240 -2.55 3.89 -13.65
N VAL A 241 -2.68 4.84 -12.71
CA VAL A 241 -1.78 4.93 -11.56
C VAL A 241 -1.88 3.68 -10.68
N ILE A 242 -3.09 3.20 -10.36
CA ILE A 242 -3.28 1.94 -9.63
C ILE A 242 -2.52 0.80 -10.34
N ARG A 243 -2.68 0.66 -11.65
CA ARG A 243 -2.02 -0.38 -12.45
C ARG A 243 -0.50 -0.27 -12.37
N ALA A 244 0.04 0.93 -12.48
CA ALA A 244 1.48 1.17 -12.40
C ALA A 244 2.04 0.80 -11.00
N ILE A 245 1.39 1.22 -9.93
CA ILE A 245 1.80 0.91 -8.54
C ILE A 245 1.76 -0.60 -8.27
N ILE A 246 0.71 -1.29 -8.71
CA ILE A 246 0.59 -2.74 -8.51
C ILE A 246 1.66 -3.51 -9.31
N LYS A 247 1.95 -3.11 -10.56
CA LYS A 247 3.07 -3.67 -11.32
C LYS A 247 4.42 -3.40 -10.66
N SER A 248 4.58 -2.25 -10.05
CA SER A 248 5.80 -1.90 -9.32
C SER A 248 5.98 -2.76 -8.07
N ALA A 249 4.91 -3.12 -7.37
CA ALA A 249 4.98 -4.07 -6.27
C ALA A 249 5.48 -5.44 -6.76
N ASP A 250 4.99 -5.94 -7.90
CA ASP A 250 5.52 -7.17 -8.52
C ASP A 250 7.02 -7.06 -8.86
N ILE A 251 7.47 -5.89 -9.36
CA ILE A 251 8.89 -5.63 -9.64
C ILE A 251 9.71 -5.60 -8.35
N CYS A 252 9.21 -5.00 -7.26
CA CYS A 252 9.87 -5.02 -5.97
C CYS A 252 10.11 -6.44 -5.46
N ALA A 253 9.14 -7.34 -5.65
CA ALA A 253 9.28 -8.75 -5.31
C ALA A 253 10.28 -9.50 -6.21
N ALA A 254 10.24 -9.23 -7.52
CA ALA A 254 11.01 -9.97 -8.53
C ALA A 254 12.48 -9.52 -8.63
N GLU A 255 12.77 -8.26 -8.36
CA GLU A 255 14.07 -7.64 -8.64
C GLU A 255 14.62 -6.84 -7.42
N PRO A 256 14.71 -7.46 -6.23
CA PRO A 256 15.02 -6.76 -4.99
C PRO A 256 16.38 -6.04 -5.03
N GLU A 257 17.39 -6.59 -5.68
CA GLU A 257 18.72 -5.98 -5.79
C GLU A 257 18.70 -4.71 -6.66
N ARG A 258 17.96 -4.75 -7.78
CA ARG A 258 17.81 -3.59 -8.66
C ARG A 258 17.03 -2.48 -7.96
N VAL A 259 15.95 -2.85 -7.28
CA VAL A 259 15.12 -1.89 -6.53
C VAL A 259 15.90 -1.30 -5.36
N ALA A 260 16.65 -2.10 -4.60
CA ALA A 260 17.52 -1.60 -3.54
C ALA A 260 18.54 -0.58 -4.04
N ARG A 261 19.14 -0.82 -5.22
CA ARG A 261 20.04 0.12 -5.86
C ARG A 261 19.32 1.44 -6.19
N LEU A 262 18.16 1.36 -6.83
CA LEU A 262 17.33 2.52 -7.13
C LEU A 262 17.01 3.35 -5.87
N LEU A 263 16.63 2.71 -4.78
CA LEU A 263 16.33 3.40 -3.53
C LEU A 263 17.54 4.09 -2.90
N VAL A 264 18.71 3.46 -2.94
CA VAL A 264 19.95 4.05 -2.42
C VAL A 264 20.42 5.22 -3.30
N ASP A 265 20.46 5.03 -4.61
CA ASP A 265 20.86 6.05 -5.57
C ASP A 265 19.92 7.26 -5.55
N GLY A 266 18.63 7.04 -5.28
CA GLY A 266 17.60 8.07 -5.10
C GLY A 266 17.59 8.73 -3.71
N GLY A 267 18.43 8.27 -2.76
CA GLY A 267 18.47 8.83 -1.40
C GLY A 267 17.27 8.44 -0.51
N HIS A 268 16.52 7.41 -0.90
CA HIS A 268 15.34 6.94 -0.15
C HIS A 268 15.71 6.01 1.01
N THR A 269 16.91 5.45 1.00
CA THR A 269 17.53 4.68 2.09
C THR A 269 19.05 4.75 1.95
N GLU A 270 19.77 4.58 3.08
CA GLU A 270 21.22 4.68 3.08
C GLU A 270 21.93 3.34 2.89
N GLN A 271 21.30 2.23 3.34
CA GLN A 271 21.97 0.94 3.46
C GLN A 271 21.43 -0.08 2.45
N TYR A 272 22.24 -0.35 1.44
CA TYR A 272 21.91 -1.28 0.36
C TYR A 272 21.55 -2.69 0.86
N ASP A 273 22.36 -3.26 1.76
CA ASP A 273 22.15 -4.64 2.22
C ASP A 273 20.83 -4.79 3.02
N TYR A 274 20.51 -3.81 3.85
CA TYR A 274 19.23 -3.80 4.55
C TYR A 274 18.06 -3.53 3.61
N ALA A 275 18.25 -2.74 2.57
CA ALA A 275 17.24 -2.54 1.54
C ALA A 275 16.94 -3.86 0.79
N VAL A 276 17.98 -4.57 0.35
CA VAL A 276 17.81 -5.90 -0.29
C VAL A 276 17.12 -6.88 0.63
N GLN A 277 17.54 -6.94 1.90
CA GLN A 277 16.94 -7.83 2.88
C GLN A 277 15.45 -7.50 3.08
N SER A 278 15.12 -6.23 3.27
CA SER A 278 13.74 -5.77 3.46
C SER A 278 12.86 -6.09 2.25
N LEU A 279 13.34 -5.82 1.02
CA LEU A 279 12.62 -6.11 -0.21
C LEU A 279 12.34 -7.61 -0.42
N ARG A 280 13.23 -8.49 0.06
CA ARG A 280 13.05 -9.94 0.02
C ARG A 280 12.09 -10.46 1.10
N GLU A 281 12.04 -9.79 2.26
CA GLU A 281 11.19 -10.16 3.39
C GLU A 281 9.75 -9.67 3.23
N LEU A 282 9.54 -8.54 2.56
CA LEU A 282 8.22 -7.95 2.36
C LEU A 282 7.44 -8.66 1.25
N PRO A 283 6.21 -9.12 1.52
CA PRO A 283 5.42 -9.89 0.57
C PRO A 283 4.74 -8.98 -0.47
N TYR A 284 5.52 -8.29 -1.29
CA TYR A 284 5.02 -7.36 -2.31
C TYR A 284 4.16 -8.03 -3.41
N SER A 285 4.36 -9.33 -3.68
CA SER A 285 3.58 -10.08 -4.67
C SER A 285 2.17 -10.44 -4.20
N ASP A 286 1.94 -10.42 -2.88
CA ASP A 286 0.75 -11.00 -2.26
C ASP A 286 -0.48 -10.05 -2.30
N TRP A 287 -0.33 -8.87 -2.89
CA TRP A 287 -1.45 -7.93 -3.08
C TRP A 287 -2.67 -8.53 -3.77
N ARG A 288 -2.49 -9.66 -4.49
CA ARG A 288 -3.57 -10.36 -5.19
C ARG A 288 -4.51 -11.11 -4.27
N ASP A 289 -4.00 -11.58 -3.13
CA ASP A 289 -4.63 -12.59 -2.29
C ASP A 289 -5.50 -11.99 -1.19
N PHE A 290 -5.37 -10.69 -0.94
CA PHE A 290 -6.07 -10.00 0.14
C PHE A 290 -7.17 -9.06 -0.35
N ASP A 291 -8.15 -8.81 0.54
CA ASP A 291 -9.21 -7.85 0.33
C ASP A 291 -8.87 -6.54 1.06
N PRO A 292 -8.74 -5.41 0.34
CA PRO A 292 -8.45 -4.12 0.96
C PRO A 292 -9.59 -3.62 1.87
N GLU A 293 -10.84 -4.01 1.60
CA GLU A 293 -11.96 -3.67 2.47
C GLU A 293 -11.86 -4.36 3.83
N ASP A 294 -11.46 -5.65 3.85
CA ASP A 294 -11.22 -6.36 5.11
C ASP A 294 -10.14 -5.69 5.95
N THR A 295 -9.09 -5.19 5.31
CA THR A 295 -8.03 -4.42 6.00
C THR A 295 -8.59 -3.16 6.65
N MET A 296 -9.31 -2.34 5.88
CA MET A 296 -9.91 -1.12 6.41
C MET A 296 -10.91 -1.42 7.52
N ARG A 297 -11.71 -2.47 7.38
CA ARG A 297 -12.67 -2.91 8.38
C ARG A 297 -11.99 -3.37 9.67
N PHE A 298 -10.95 -4.19 9.56
CA PHE A 298 -10.21 -4.72 10.71
C PHE A 298 -9.59 -3.61 11.54
N PHE A 299 -8.80 -2.75 10.91
CA PHE A 299 -8.12 -1.66 11.63
C PHE A 299 -9.09 -0.60 12.13
N SER A 300 -10.12 -0.22 11.34
CA SER A 300 -11.13 0.73 11.80
C SER A 300 -11.85 0.23 13.06
N LEU A 301 -12.18 -1.06 13.12
CA LEU A 301 -12.79 -1.65 14.31
C LEU A 301 -11.87 -1.54 15.54
N ARG A 302 -10.57 -1.90 15.38
CA ARG A 302 -9.61 -1.82 16.49
C ARG A 302 -9.39 -0.38 16.97
N LEU A 303 -9.30 0.56 16.04
CA LEU A 303 -9.10 1.98 16.38
C LEU A 303 -10.36 2.59 17.01
N HIS A 304 -11.55 2.16 16.59
CA HIS A 304 -12.80 2.57 17.21
C HIS A 304 -12.93 2.02 18.65
N GLU A 305 -12.62 0.75 18.85
CA GLU A 305 -12.58 0.13 20.19
C GLU A 305 -11.53 0.77 21.11
N ALA A 306 -10.39 1.22 20.55
CA ALA A 306 -9.36 1.96 21.26
C ALA A 306 -9.77 3.42 21.58
N GLY A 307 -10.89 3.91 21.05
CA GLY A 307 -11.33 5.29 21.18
C GLY A 307 -10.46 6.29 20.40
N ILE A 308 -9.67 5.84 19.45
CA ILE A 308 -8.81 6.68 18.58
C ILE A 308 -9.64 7.32 17.46
N VAL A 309 -10.59 6.58 16.90
CA VAL A 309 -11.55 7.09 15.91
C VAL A 309 -12.98 7.01 16.43
N LYS A 310 -13.85 7.88 15.92
CA LYS A 310 -15.26 7.98 16.34
C LYS A 310 -16.21 7.26 15.42
N SER A 311 -15.92 7.30 14.10
CA SER A 311 -16.75 6.66 13.09
C SER A 311 -16.70 5.15 13.20
N SER A 312 -17.83 4.51 12.91
CA SER A 312 -17.89 3.05 12.79
C SER A 312 -17.08 2.56 11.58
N PRO A 313 -16.64 1.28 11.56
CA PRO A 313 -15.96 0.71 10.39
C PRO A 313 -16.74 0.87 9.07
N ASN A 314 -18.08 0.76 9.13
CA ASN A 314 -18.91 0.93 7.94
C ASN A 314 -18.92 2.38 7.42
N GLU A 315 -18.90 3.37 8.30
CA GLU A 315 -18.79 4.79 7.92
C GLU A 315 -17.41 5.08 7.32
N ILE A 316 -16.34 4.57 7.91
CA ILE A 316 -14.95 4.71 7.36
C ILE A 316 -14.89 4.12 5.95
N ILE A 317 -15.41 2.91 5.74
CA ILE A 317 -15.42 2.26 4.43
C ILE A 317 -16.25 3.06 3.43
N ALA A 318 -17.48 3.42 3.78
CA ALA A 318 -18.39 4.13 2.89
C ALA A 318 -17.85 5.51 2.46
N ASN A 319 -17.23 6.22 3.40
CA ASN A 319 -16.76 7.59 3.17
C ASN A 319 -15.33 7.65 2.63
N GLY A 320 -14.47 6.68 2.99
CA GLY A 320 -13.02 6.74 2.77
C GLY A 320 -12.46 5.79 1.72
N THR A 321 -13.27 4.95 1.06
CA THR A 321 -12.72 3.95 0.13
C THR A 321 -13.43 3.93 -1.23
N ASP A 322 -12.71 3.45 -2.26
CA ASP A 322 -13.27 3.14 -3.58
C ASP A 322 -12.46 2.03 -4.26
N TRP A 323 -12.97 0.83 -4.25
CA TRP A 323 -12.31 -0.37 -4.79
C TRP A 323 -12.64 -0.68 -6.25
N ARG A 324 -13.51 0.12 -6.92
CA ARG A 324 -14.02 -0.19 -8.26
C ARG A 324 -12.89 -0.33 -9.26
N LEU A 325 -12.00 0.67 -9.34
CA LEU A 325 -10.89 0.70 -10.29
C LEU A 325 -9.82 -0.35 -9.96
N PHE A 326 -9.53 -0.58 -8.69
CA PHE A 326 -8.63 -1.65 -8.27
C PHE A 326 -9.13 -3.03 -8.69
N ASN A 327 -10.42 -3.30 -8.48
CA ASN A 327 -11.04 -4.56 -8.89
C ASN A 327 -11.03 -4.76 -10.42
N GLU A 328 -11.11 -3.68 -11.19
CA GLU A 328 -10.93 -3.73 -12.65
C GLU A 328 -9.48 -4.09 -13.00
N VAL A 329 -8.50 -3.42 -12.41
CA VAL A 329 -7.07 -3.71 -12.61
C VAL A 329 -6.74 -5.16 -12.23
N LYS A 330 -7.26 -5.65 -11.08
CA LYS A 330 -7.08 -7.06 -10.67
C LYS A 330 -7.60 -8.04 -11.72
N ARG A 331 -8.74 -7.75 -12.35
CA ARG A 331 -9.28 -8.61 -13.44
C ARG A 331 -8.43 -8.57 -14.68
N GLU A 332 -7.95 -7.39 -15.09
CA GLU A 332 -7.11 -7.21 -16.27
C GLU A 332 -5.75 -7.89 -16.13
N MET A 333 -5.16 -7.86 -14.93
CA MET A 333 -3.85 -8.47 -14.67
C MET A 333 -3.90 -9.99 -14.43
N LYS A 334 -5.09 -10.61 -14.39
CA LYS A 334 -5.25 -12.08 -14.32
C LYS A 334 -5.27 -12.74 -15.71
N THR A 335 -5.41 -11.97 -16.77
CA THR A 335 -5.43 -12.43 -18.15
C THR A 335 -4.07 -12.32 -18.81
#